data_4ba85f1d3632c23001c953e562139e4a
#
_entry.id   4ba85f1d3632c23001c953e562139e4a
#
_cell.length_a   1.000
_cell.length_b   1.000
_cell.length_c   1.000
_cell.angle_alpha   90.00
_cell.angle_beta   90.00
_cell.angle_gamma   90.00
#
_symmetry.space_group_name_H-M   'P 1'
#
loop_
_entity.id
_entity.type
_entity.pdbx_description
1 polymer ?
#
loop_
_entity_poly.entity_id
_entity_poly.type
_entity_poly.pdbx_seq_one_letter_code
_entity_poly.pdbx_strand_id
1 'polypeptide(L)'
;MENFNKAKKEEVINLVKELDKENIDESIVKILEYKEQWRRLGPCGRKLDPEVNKQFEDHCNEFLLIKDKELDESRGIFEAILKDLRDKNITPGEAEQKFTELENLQDQPEAKKFKKAIKDYAEKQKNEKVQEKLKIYQTFIESLVDKGAEKISKELVPSFVNGKPKNEMDLNEASIRFQMFAGLDPIGPKEIVSKIKFEELKNRFAEKDINQEEKVVEHFTNLTYSKNLIDKENLSDVKKAMLKALKKVETLLP
;
A
#
# COMPACT_ATOMS: atom_id res chain seq x y z
N MET A 1 -55.01 -2.05 36.98
CA MET A 1 -53.82 -2.35 36.14
C MET A 1 -53.17 -1.10 35.61
N GLU A 2 -53.89 -0.12 35.05
CA GLU A 2 -53.29 1.10 34.48
C GLU A 2 -52.45 1.91 35.48
N ASN A 3 -52.91 2.14 36.71
CA ASN A 3 -52.13 2.82 37.76
C ASN A 3 -50.87 2.06 38.17
N PHE A 4 -50.89 0.74 38.15
CA PHE A 4 -49.71 -0.08 38.41
C PHE A 4 -48.68 0.05 37.28
N ASN A 5 -49.13 -0.02 36.03
CA ASN A 5 -48.25 0.15 34.87
C ASN A 5 -47.63 1.56 34.83
N LYS A 6 -48.41 2.60 35.19
CA LYS A 6 -47.91 3.97 35.30
C LYS A 6 -46.76 4.07 36.32
N ALA A 7 -46.98 3.57 37.55
CA ALA A 7 -45.95 3.59 38.60
C ALA A 7 -44.67 2.84 38.16
N LYS A 8 -44.81 1.70 37.48
CA LYS A 8 -43.66 0.95 36.95
C LYS A 8 -42.94 1.67 35.81
N LYS A 9 -43.66 2.36 34.92
CA LYS A 9 -43.04 3.19 33.85
C LYS A 9 -42.30 4.39 34.45
N GLU A 10 -42.87 5.07 35.46
CA GLU A 10 -42.20 6.17 36.15
C GLU A 10 -40.93 5.69 36.90
N GLU A 11 -40.95 4.50 37.49
CA GLU A 11 -39.76 3.88 38.08
C GLU A 11 -38.64 3.69 37.04
N VAL A 12 -38.94 3.15 35.84
CA VAL A 12 -37.97 2.97 34.76
C VAL A 12 -37.44 4.29 34.25
N ILE A 13 -38.27 5.34 34.11
CA ILE A 13 -37.80 6.68 33.74
C ILE A 13 -36.79 7.23 34.76
N ASN A 14 -37.07 7.03 36.06
CA ASN A 14 -36.16 7.48 37.12
C ASN A 14 -34.82 6.73 37.05
N LEU A 15 -34.85 5.41 36.81
CA LEU A 15 -33.64 4.61 36.62
C LEU A 15 -32.79 5.12 35.44
N VAL A 16 -33.43 5.52 34.32
CA VAL A 16 -32.69 6.12 33.18
C VAL A 16 -32.09 7.48 33.54
N LYS A 17 -32.81 8.30 34.32
CA LYS A 17 -32.28 9.62 34.77
C LYS A 17 -31.08 9.52 35.68
N GLU A 18 -30.99 8.45 36.47
CA GLU A 18 -29.92 8.18 37.44
C GLU A 18 -28.66 7.56 36.78
N LEU A 19 -28.71 7.23 35.48
CA LEU A 19 -27.56 6.69 34.78
C LEU A 19 -26.42 7.69 34.70
N ASP A 20 -25.21 7.16 34.77
CA ASP A 20 -23.99 7.94 34.74
C ASP A 20 -23.70 8.43 33.32
N LYS A 21 -23.60 9.77 33.15
CA LYS A 21 -23.26 10.42 31.88
C LYS A 21 -21.75 10.45 31.60
N GLU A 22 -20.92 10.10 32.59
CA GLU A 22 -19.46 9.99 32.39
C GLU A 22 -19.10 8.58 31.88
N ASN A 23 -19.91 7.55 32.19
CA ASN A 23 -19.74 6.20 31.69
C ASN A 23 -20.85 5.82 30.69
N ILE A 24 -20.73 6.40 29.48
CA ILE A 24 -21.77 6.28 28.44
C ILE A 24 -21.97 4.85 27.98
N ASP A 25 -20.91 4.04 27.84
CA ASP A 25 -21.00 2.68 27.31
C ASP A 25 -21.80 1.77 28.25
N GLU A 26 -21.53 1.80 29.54
CA GLU A 26 -22.32 1.04 30.52
C GLU A 26 -23.76 1.56 30.59
N SER A 27 -23.95 2.88 30.50
CA SER A 27 -25.27 3.49 30.54
C SER A 27 -26.13 3.09 29.33
N ILE A 28 -25.54 2.98 28.13
CA ILE A 28 -26.24 2.50 26.93
C ILE A 28 -26.66 1.03 27.07
N VAL A 29 -25.81 0.18 27.65
CA VAL A 29 -26.20 -1.22 27.92
C VAL A 29 -27.42 -1.27 28.82
N LYS A 30 -27.43 -0.51 29.91
CA LYS A 30 -28.60 -0.42 30.82
C LYS A 30 -29.83 0.17 30.12
N ILE A 31 -29.66 1.15 29.25
CA ILE A 31 -30.78 1.70 28.47
C ILE A 31 -31.39 0.64 27.55
N LEU A 32 -30.62 -0.24 26.96
CA LEU A 32 -31.15 -1.35 26.15
C LEU A 32 -31.96 -2.32 27.01
N GLU A 33 -31.49 -2.64 28.23
CA GLU A 33 -32.23 -3.45 29.18
C GLU A 33 -33.56 -2.77 29.62
N TYR A 34 -33.52 -1.47 29.91
CA TYR A 34 -34.70 -0.68 30.26
C TYR A 34 -35.70 -0.56 29.12
N LYS A 35 -35.23 -0.43 27.86
CA LYS A 35 -36.09 -0.47 26.67
C LYS A 35 -36.82 -1.83 26.53
N GLU A 36 -36.16 -2.93 26.87
CA GLU A 36 -36.77 -4.24 26.85
C GLU A 36 -37.81 -4.41 28.01
N GLN A 37 -37.48 -3.91 29.21
CA GLN A 37 -38.44 -3.84 30.32
C GLN A 37 -39.66 -2.99 29.96
N TRP A 38 -39.42 -1.83 29.33
CA TRP A 38 -40.46 -0.90 28.87
C TRP A 38 -41.45 -1.57 27.92
N ARG A 39 -40.99 -2.37 27.00
CA ARG A 39 -41.82 -3.09 26.02
C ARG A 39 -42.75 -4.11 26.72
N ARG A 40 -42.34 -4.66 27.85
CA ARG A 40 -43.13 -5.64 28.62
C ARG A 40 -44.19 -4.99 29.52
N LEU A 41 -44.04 -3.68 29.78
CA LEU A 41 -45.03 -2.94 30.56
C LEU A 41 -46.24 -2.61 29.67
N GLY A 42 -47.43 -2.90 30.19
CA GLY A 42 -48.67 -2.60 29.49
C GLY A 42 -49.00 -1.10 29.46
N PRO A 43 -50.11 -0.71 28.82
CA PRO A 43 -50.53 0.67 28.75
C PRO A 43 -50.90 1.23 30.13
N CYS A 44 -50.62 2.54 30.37
CA CYS A 44 -51.00 3.27 31.58
C CYS A 44 -52.19 4.24 31.37
N GLY A 45 -52.87 4.13 30.21
CA GLY A 45 -54.07 4.88 29.86
C GLY A 45 -53.88 5.78 28.64
N ARG A 46 -54.92 5.88 27.80
CA ARG A 46 -54.86 6.55 26.48
C ARG A 46 -54.35 8.00 26.50
N LYS A 47 -54.56 8.74 27.59
CA LYS A 47 -54.12 10.14 27.71
C LYS A 47 -52.72 10.27 28.25
N LEU A 48 -52.25 9.34 29.07
CA LEU A 48 -50.95 9.40 29.77
C LEU A 48 -49.83 8.69 28.98
N ASP A 49 -50.17 7.62 28.24
CA ASP A 49 -49.18 6.86 27.47
C ASP A 49 -48.31 7.70 26.51
N PRO A 50 -48.85 8.66 25.72
CA PRO A 50 -48.02 9.45 24.84
C PRO A 50 -46.99 10.32 25.58
N GLU A 51 -47.37 10.91 26.71
CA GLU A 51 -46.52 11.77 27.52
C GLU A 51 -45.40 10.98 28.21
N VAL A 52 -45.74 9.87 28.82
CA VAL A 52 -44.83 8.98 29.55
C VAL A 52 -43.84 8.31 28.57
N ASN A 53 -44.32 7.88 27.41
CA ASN A 53 -43.43 7.34 26.37
C ASN A 53 -42.47 8.40 25.86
N LYS A 54 -42.93 9.63 25.62
CA LYS A 54 -42.08 10.73 25.21
C LYS A 54 -40.98 11.03 26.24
N GLN A 55 -41.34 11.12 27.53
CA GLN A 55 -40.35 11.36 28.58
C GLN A 55 -39.29 10.25 28.63
N PHE A 56 -39.66 8.99 28.48
CA PHE A 56 -38.72 7.88 28.42
C PHE A 56 -37.79 7.97 27.21
N GLU A 57 -38.35 8.22 26.04
CA GLU A 57 -37.58 8.35 24.80
C GLU A 57 -36.64 9.55 24.87
N ASP A 58 -37.09 10.72 25.37
CA ASP A 58 -36.28 11.92 25.49
C ASP A 58 -35.03 11.67 26.38
N HIS A 59 -35.20 10.99 27.55
CA HIS A 59 -34.08 10.66 28.41
C HIS A 59 -33.15 9.60 27.82
N CYS A 60 -33.67 8.57 27.15
CA CYS A 60 -32.82 7.62 26.42
C CYS A 60 -32.02 8.30 25.29
N ASN A 61 -32.65 9.23 24.57
CA ASN A 61 -32.02 9.91 23.45
C ASN A 61 -30.89 10.86 23.90
N GLU A 62 -30.95 11.43 25.11
CA GLU A 62 -29.84 12.21 25.65
C GLU A 62 -28.52 11.42 25.63
N PHE A 63 -28.53 10.17 26.08
CA PHE A 63 -27.34 9.30 26.10
C PHE A 63 -26.89 8.91 24.70
N LEU A 64 -27.84 8.61 23.80
CA LEU A 64 -27.52 8.29 22.42
C LEU A 64 -26.86 9.49 21.71
N LEU A 65 -27.34 10.70 21.95
CA LEU A 65 -26.75 11.91 21.40
C LEU A 65 -25.31 12.17 21.91
N ILE A 66 -25.03 11.85 23.19
CA ILE A 66 -23.67 11.94 23.73
C ILE A 66 -22.77 10.92 23.00
N LYS A 67 -23.22 9.68 22.88
CA LYS A 67 -22.46 8.63 22.19
C LYS A 67 -22.20 8.95 20.71
N ASP A 68 -23.20 9.49 20.01
CA ASP A 68 -23.05 9.91 18.62
C ASP A 68 -22.02 11.05 18.48
N LYS A 69 -22.00 12.00 19.40
CA LYS A 69 -20.98 13.08 19.41
C LYS A 69 -19.56 12.54 19.63
N GLU A 70 -19.38 11.66 20.61
CA GLU A 70 -18.09 11.00 20.86
C GLU A 70 -17.60 10.23 19.63
N LEU A 71 -18.52 9.54 18.96
CA LEU A 71 -18.20 8.80 17.74
C LEU A 71 -17.82 9.74 16.59
N ASP A 72 -18.52 10.86 16.43
CA ASP A 72 -18.22 11.86 15.39
C ASP A 72 -16.90 12.58 15.65
N GLU A 73 -16.58 12.89 16.91
CA GLU A 73 -15.27 13.43 17.30
C GLU A 73 -14.15 12.45 16.97
N SER A 74 -14.31 11.17 17.33
CA SER A 74 -13.33 10.12 17.01
C SER A 74 -13.17 9.91 15.49
N ARG A 75 -14.25 10.01 14.72
CA ARG A 75 -14.20 10.00 13.25
C ARG A 75 -13.43 11.20 12.69
N GLY A 76 -13.59 12.37 13.28
CA GLY A 76 -12.81 13.56 12.92
C GLY A 76 -11.31 13.33 13.11
N ILE A 77 -10.90 12.79 14.27
CA ILE A 77 -9.51 12.43 14.56
C ILE A 77 -9.00 11.35 13.58
N PHE A 78 -9.81 10.34 13.31
CA PHE A 78 -9.49 9.28 12.36
C PHE A 78 -9.20 9.80 10.94
N GLU A 79 -10.02 10.72 10.43
CA GLU A 79 -9.79 11.32 9.10
C GLU A 79 -8.52 12.19 9.09
N ALA A 80 -8.19 12.86 10.21
CA ALA A 80 -6.92 13.58 10.37
C ALA A 80 -5.72 12.61 10.32
N ILE A 81 -5.77 11.48 11.01
CA ILE A 81 -4.73 10.42 10.96
C ILE A 81 -4.54 9.93 9.52
N LEU A 82 -5.62 9.64 8.80
CA LEU A 82 -5.54 9.19 7.41
C LEU A 82 -4.96 10.26 6.48
N LYS A 83 -5.25 11.53 6.73
CA LYS A 83 -4.68 12.65 5.98
C LYS A 83 -3.18 12.74 6.23
N ASP A 84 -2.76 12.77 7.49
CA ASP A 84 -1.35 12.87 7.87
C ASP A 84 -0.53 11.69 7.34
N LEU A 85 -1.10 10.48 7.33
CA LEU A 85 -0.47 9.31 6.72
C LEU A 85 -0.30 9.49 5.19
N ARG A 86 -1.31 10.00 4.49
CA ARG A 86 -1.24 10.27 3.05
C ARG A 86 -0.23 11.35 2.70
N ASP A 87 -0.17 12.39 3.51
CA ASP A 87 0.72 13.55 3.32
C ASP A 87 2.16 13.26 3.82
N LYS A 88 2.41 12.03 4.34
CA LYS A 88 3.69 11.57 4.90
C LYS A 88 4.16 12.38 6.12
N ASN A 89 3.24 13.00 6.85
CA ASN A 89 3.52 13.73 8.09
C ASN A 89 3.75 12.78 9.26
N ILE A 90 3.20 11.57 9.21
CA ILE A 90 3.37 10.52 10.22
C ILE A 90 3.74 9.19 9.55
N THR A 91 4.41 8.34 10.32
CA THR A 91 4.74 6.97 9.91
C THR A 91 3.55 6.03 10.11
N PRO A 92 3.50 4.87 9.43
CA PRO A 92 2.49 3.85 9.70
C PRO A 92 2.40 3.43 11.16
N GLY A 93 3.55 3.29 11.86
CA GLY A 93 3.58 2.92 13.28
C GLY A 93 2.94 3.99 14.18
N GLU A 94 3.22 5.28 13.93
CA GLU A 94 2.57 6.38 14.65
C GLU A 94 1.06 6.45 14.35
N ALA A 95 0.67 6.19 13.10
CA ALA A 95 -0.74 6.11 12.72
C ALA A 95 -1.45 4.96 13.44
N GLU A 96 -0.82 3.79 13.56
CA GLU A 96 -1.36 2.64 14.30
C GLU A 96 -1.52 2.95 15.80
N GLN A 97 -0.54 3.60 16.43
CA GLN A 97 -0.65 4.02 17.84
C GLN A 97 -1.83 4.96 18.05
N LYS A 98 -1.92 6.03 17.26
CA LYS A 98 -3.04 7.00 17.33
C LYS A 98 -4.39 6.36 17.06
N PHE A 99 -4.48 5.41 16.11
CA PHE A 99 -5.73 4.71 15.83
C PHE A 99 -6.11 3.76 16.97
N THR A 100 -5.16 3.14 17.65
CA THR A 100 -5.41 2.26 18.80
C THR A 100 -6.05 3.03 19.97
N GLU A 101 -5.75 4.32 20.12
CA GLU A 101 -6.36 5.20 21.13
C GLU A 101 -7.85 5.49 20.86
N LEU A 102 -8.33 5.25 19.61
CA LEU A 102 -9.73 5.41 19.24
C LEU A 102 -10.50 4.08 19.45
N GLU A 103 -10.65 3.67 20.72
CA GLU A 103 -11.25 2.39 21.09
C GLU A 103 -12.64 2.19 20.50
N ASN A 104 -13.46 3.25 20.47
CA ASN A 104 -14.82 3.25 19.93
C ASN A 104 -14.92 3.01 18.41
N LEU A 105 -13.80 3.07 17.68
CA LEU A 105 -13.74 2.80 16.25
C LEU A 105 -13.18 1.41 15.89
N GLN A 106 -12.67 0.64 16.87
CA GLN A 106 -12.01 -0.65 16.60
C GLN A 106 -12.93 -1.68 15.97
N ASP A 107 -14.19 -1.70 16.37
CA ASP A 107 -15.22 -2.62 15.85
C ASP A 107 -16.09 -2.00 14.75
N GLN A 108 -15.75 -0.79 14.31
CA GLN A 108 -16.47 -0.04 13.28
C GLN A 108 -15.86 -0.27 11.87
N PRO A 109 -16.58 0.09 10.79
CA PRO A 109 -16.04 0.04 9.42
C PRO A 109 -14.72 0.78 9.23
N GLU A 110 -14.46 1.79 10.07
CA GLU A 110 -13.24 2.59 10.11
C GLU A 110 -11.99 1.72 10.35
N ALA A 111 -12.07 0.66 11.15
CA ALA A 111 -10.96 -0.26 11.35
C ALA A 111 -10.53 -0.98 10.05
N LYS A 112 -11.49 -1.37 9.20
CA LYS A 112 -11.20 -1.96 7.89
C LYS A 112 -10.60 -0.92 6.94
N LYS A 113 -11.14 0.31 6.96
CA LYS A 113 -10.65 1.44 6.16
C LYS A 113 -9.21 1.78 6.54
N PHE A 114 -8.88 1.77 7.84
CA PHE A 114 -7.54 2.01 8.34
C PHE A 114 -6.55 0.94 7.86
N LYS A 115 -6.85 -0.35 8.06
CA LYS A 115 -6.00 -1.46 7.60
C LYS A 115 -5.72 -1.38 6.10
N LYS A 116 -6.73 -1.00 5.30
CA LYS A 116 -6.54 -0.77 3.88
C LYS A 116 -5.60 0.39 3.60
N ALA A 117 -5.76 1.53 4.30
CA ALA A 117 -4.91 2.70 4.11
C ALA A 117 -3.43 2.41 4.44
N ILE A 118 -3.14 1.66 5.50
CA ILE A 118 -1.78 1.22 5.85
C ILE A 118 -1.19 0.34 4.73
N LYS A 119 -1.97 -0.61 4.20
CA LYS A 119 -1.53 -1.46 3.09
C LYS A 119 -1.24 -0.64 1.83
N ASP A 120 -2.15 0.25 1.46
CA ASP A 120 -2.01 1.12 0.28
C ASP A 120 -0.78 2.03 0.41
N TYR A 121 -0.50 2.54 1.63
CA TYR A 121 0.70 3.33 1.92
C TYR A 121 1.98 2.50 1.71
N ALA A 122 2.03 1.29 2.28
CA ALA A 122 3.19 0.41 2.15
C ALA A 122 3.46 0.04 0.67
N GLU A 123 2.41 -0.25 -0.10
CA GLU A 123 2.50 -0.55 -1.52
C GLU A 123 2.99 0.66 -2.32
N LYS A 124 2.46 1.85 -2.02
CA LYS A 124 2.91 3.10 -2.64
C LYS A 124 4.39 3.37 -2.37
N GLN A 125 4.85 3.21 -1.12
CA GLN A 125 6.27 3.38 -0.75
C GLN A 125 7.17 2.38 -1.49
N LYS A 126 6.73 1.12 -1.61
CA LYS A 126 7.46 0.11 -2.38
C LYS A 126 7.57 0.53 -3.85
N ASN A 127 6.47 0.97 -4.46
CA ASN A 127 6.44 1.40 -5.85
C ASN A 127 7.32 2.65 -6.08
N GLU A 128 7.28 3.64 -5.18
CA GLU A 128 8.15 4.83 -5.26
C GLU A 128 9.63 4.44 -5.25
N LYS A 129 10.06 3.56 -4.35
CA LYS A 129 11.45 3.05 -4.30
C LYS A 129 11.84 2.32 -5.59
N VAL A 130 10.93 1.52 -6.16
CA VAL A 130 11.17 0.84 -7.45
C VAL A 130 11.33 1.88 -8.56
N GLN A 131 10.49 2.91 -8.60
CA GLN A 131 10.57 3.96 -9.62
C GLN A 131 11.86 4.80 -9.50
N GLU A 132 12.31 5.10 -8.29
CA GLU A 132 13.60 5.77 -8.07
C GLU A 132 14.77 4.92 -8.58
N LYS A 133 14.80 3.63 -8.26
CA LYS A 133 15.79 2.69 -8.80
C LYS A 133 15.75 2.65 -10.33
N LEU A 134 14.57 2.49 -10.92
CA LEU A 134 14.39 2.47 -12.37
C LEU A 134 14.95 3.73 -13.03
N LYS A 135 14.73 4.89 -12.44
CA LYS A 135 15.26 6.15 -12.96
C LYS A 135 16.80 6.16 -12.99
N ILE A 136 17.45 5.66 -11.95
CA ILE A 136 18.90 5.51 -11.90
C ILE A 136 19.38 4.58 -13.01
N TYR A 137 18.74 3.44 -13.19
CA TYR A 137 19.10 2.46 -14.22
C TYR A 137 18.81 2.95 -15.64
N GLN A 138 17.75 3.76 -15.83
CA GLN A 138 17.49 4.44 -17.09
C GLN A 138 18.62 5.41 -17.44
N THR A 139 19.03 6.24 -16.49
CA THR A 139 20.15 7.18 -16.67
C THR A 139 21.45 6.44 -16.96
N PHE A 140 21.70 5.31 -16.30
CA PHE A 140 22.83 4.44 -16.58
C PHE A 140 22.82 3.94 -18.03
N ILE A 141 21.71 3.34 -18.49
CA ILE A 141 21.58 2.82 -19.86
C ILE A 141 21.71 3.94 -20.90
N GLU A 142 21.12 5.09 -20.65
CA GLU A 142 21.24 6.26 -21.56
C GLU A 142 22.68 6.71 -21.67
N SER A 143 23.38 6.86 -20.55
CA SER A 143 24.80 7.24 -20.54
C SER A 143 25.67 6.17 -21.18
N LEU A 144 25.38 4.90 -20.99
CA LEU A 144 26.08 3.76 -21.57
C LEU A 144 26.00 3.80 -23.11
N VAL A 145 24.79 4.01 -23.65
CA VAL A 145 24.55 4.05 -25.10
C VAL A 145 25.15 5.28 -25.71
N ASP A 146 25.02 6.45 -25.09
CA ASP A 146 25.46 7.73 -25.64
C ASP A 146 26.99 7.92 -25.53
N LYS A 147 27.64 7.39 -24.50
CA LYS A 147 29.06 7.66 -24.18
C LYS A 147 29.96 6.42 -24.22
N GLY A 148 29.38 5.24 -24.21
CA GLY A 148 30.09 3.97 -24.06
C GLY A 148 30.49 3.65 -22.61
N ALA A 149 30.77 2.38 -22.34
CA ALA A 149 31.06 1.87 -20.99
C ALA A 149 32.31 2.52 -20.36
N GLU A 150 33.35 2.78 -21.13
CA GLU A 150 34.60 3.39 -20.63
C GLU A 150 34.43 4.83 -20.13
N LYS A 151 33.36 5.51 -20.52
CA LYS A 151 33.08 6.92 -20.21
C LYS A 151 31.98 7.12 -19.20
N ILE A 152 31.45 6.05 -18.64
CA ILE A 152 30.42 6.13 -17.60
C ILE A 152 31.02 6.61 -16.29
N SER A 153 30.35 7.58 -15.65
CA SER A 153 30.68 7.98 -14.28
C SER A 153 30.40 6.81 -13.31
N LYS A 154 31.33 6.57 -12.38
CA LYS A 154 31.16 5.53 -11.34
C LYS A 154 29.88 5.71 -10.50
N GLU A 155 29.40 6.94 -10.36
CA GLU A 155 28.18 7.28 -9.64
C GLU A 155 26.90 6.77 -10.33
N LEU A 156 26.97 6.54 -11.65
CA LEU A 156 25.84 6.02 -12.44
C LEU A 156 25.80 4.49 -12.47
N VAL A 157 26.87 3.83 -12.06
CA VAL A 157 26.93 2.36 -12.03
C VAL A 157 26.00 1.85 -10.91
N PRO A 158 25.08 0.92 -11.20
CA PRO A 158 24.21 0.36 -10.18
C PRO A 158 25.01 -0.21 -9.00
N SER A 159 24.57 0.04 -7.77
CA SER A 159 25.29 -0.34 -6.54
C SER A 159 25.49 -1.86 -6.38
N PHE A 160 24.66 -2.66 -7.03
CA PHE A 160 24.76 -4.13 -7.01
C PHE A 160 25.84 -4.68 -7.96
N VAL A 161 26.42 -3.83 -8.83
CA VAL A 161 27.53 -4.24 -9.72
C VAL A 161 28.83 -4.20 -8.93
N ASN A 162 29.17 -5.31 -8.27
CA ASN A 162 30.35 -5.39 -7.37
C ASN A 162 31.50 -6.25 -7.90
N GLY A 163 31.36 -6.83 -9.07
CA GLY A 163 32.33 -7.77 -9.63
C GLY A 163 32.92 -7.32 -10.96
N LYS A 164 33.87 -8.11 -11.45
CA LYS A 164 34.35 -8.02 -12.85
C LYS A 164 33.59 -9.03 -13.70
N PRO A 165 33.39 -8.75 -15.01
CA PRO A 165 32.78 -9.71 -15.91
C PRO A 165 33.64 -10.97 -16.04
N LYS A 166 33.00 -12.11 -16.20
CA LYS A 166 33.69 -13.40 -16.43
C LYS A 166 34.45 -13.41 -17.77
N ASN A 167 33.88 -12.74 -18.76
CA ASN A 167 34.45 -12.62 -20.11
C ASN A 167 34.43 -11.17 -20.55
N GLU A 168 35.49 -10.75 -21.25
CA GLU A 168 35.50 -9.45 -21.92
C GLU A 168 34.57 -9.52 -23.15
N MET A 169 33.69 -8.53 -23.29
CA MET A 169 32.82 -8.39 -24.46
C MET A 169 32.69 -6.92 -24.86
N ASP A 170 32.28 -6.67 -26.08
CA ASP A 170 31.95 -5.33 -26.49
C ASP A 170 30.53 -4.92 -26.10
N LEU A 171 30.24 -3.62 -26.21
CA LEU A 171 28.95 -3.06 -25.78
C LEU A 171 27.79 -3.55 -26.67
N ASN A 172 28.01 -3.79 -27.96
CA ASN A 172 27.00 -4.36 -28.84
C ASN A 172 26.61 -5.76 -28.39
N GLU A 173 27.61 -6.62 -28.09
CA GLU A 173 27.38 -7.96 -27.60
C GLU A 173 26.65 -7.95 -26.25
N ALA A 174 27.11 -7.15 -25.28
CA ALA A 174 26.47 -7.04 -23.96
C ALA A 174 25.02 -6.53 -24.06
N SER A 175 24.77 -5.55 -24.93
CA SER A 175 23.44 -5.00 -25.20
C SER A 175 22.49 -6.05 -25.81
N ILE A 176 22.95 -6.79 -26.80
CA ILE A 176 22.17 -7.83 -27.47
C ILE A 176 21.80 -8.94 -26.47
N ARG A 177 22.75 -9.41 -25.66
CA ARG A 177 22.51 -10.43 -24.62
C ARG A 177 21.49 -9.94 -23.58
N PHE A 178 21.57 -8.70 -23.14
CA PHE A 178 20.60 -8.12 -22.21
C PHE A 178 19.19 -8.02 -22.82
N GLN A 179 19.08 -7.60 -24.08
CA GLN A 179 17.79 -7.56 -24.78
C GLN A 179 17.16 -8.96 -24.90
N MET A 180 17.97 -9.98 -25.26
CA MET A 180 17.51 -11.37 -25.36
C MET A 180 17.10 -11.93 -24.00
N PHE A 181 17.85 -11.65 -22.94
CA PHE A 181 17.48 -12.02 -21.58
C PHE A 181 16.12 -11.46 -21.18
N ALA A 182 15.83 -10.20 -21.57
CA ALA A 182 14.53 -9.58 -21.36
C ALA A 182 13.40 -10.13 -22.27
N GLY A 183 13.68 -11.13 -23.10
CA GLY A 183 12.72 -11.72 -24.01
C GLY A 183 12.34 -10.84 -25.19
N LEU A 184 13.24 -9.94 -25.61
CA LEU A 184 13.07 -9.08 -26.78
C LEU A 184 13.81 -9.67 -28.00
N ASP A 185 13.31 -9.33 -29.20
CA ASP A 185 14.10 -9.55 -30.42
C ASP A 185 15.19 -8.47 -30.45
N PRO A 186 16.50 -8.85 -30.43
CA PRO A 186 17.56 -7.92 -30.20
C PRO A 186 17.85 -7.04 -31.43
N ILE A 187 18.16 -5.76 -31.16
CA ILE A 187 18.59 -4.78 -32.14
C ILE A 187 20.09 -4.61 -32.01
N GLY A 188 20.80 -4.76 -33.11
CA GLY A 188 22.25 -4.64 -33.20
C GLY A 188 22.80 -5.18 -34.54
N PRO A 189 24.14 -5.22 -34.72
CA PRO A 189 24.77 -5.76 -35.92
C PRO A 189 24.35 -7.21 -36.17
N LYS A 190 23.87 -7.49 -37.40
CA LYS A 190 23.28 -8.80 -37.76
C LYS A 190 24.19 -9.99 -37.48
N GLU A 191 25.47 -9.83 -37.71
CA GLU A 191 26.48 -10.89 -37.49
C GLU A 191 26.56 -11.25 -35.99
N ILE A 192 26.59 -10.24 -35.12
CA ILE A 192 26.68 -10.42 -33.68
C ILE A 192 25.38 -11.04 -33.17
N VAL A 193 24.22 -10.55 -33.63
CA VAL A 193 22.91 -11.10 -33.28
C VAL A 193 22.83 -12.59 -33.66
N SER A 194 23.25 -12.97 -34.87
CA SER A 194 23.20 -14.35 -35.34
C SER A 194 24.12 -15.27 -34.53
N LYS A 195 25.32 -14.77 -34.20
CA LYS A 195 26.29 -15.50 -33.38
C LYS A 195 25.71 -15.77 -31.97
N ILE A 196 25.18 -14.76 -31.33
CA ILE A 196 24.64 -14.88 -29.96
C ILE A 196 23.41 -15.75 -29.93
N LYS A 197 22.48 -15.63 -30.90
CA LYS A 197 21.32 -16.51 -31.01
C LYS A 197 21.74 -18.00 -31.14
N PHE A 198 22.80 -18.29 -31.88
CA PHE A 198 23.32 -19.64 -32.02
C PHE A 198 23.97 -20.16 -30.72
N GLU A 199 24.72 -19.29 -30.00
CA GLU A 199 25.31 -19.63 -28.70
C GLU A 199 24.24 -19.91 -27.66
N GLU A 200 23.20 -19.10 -27.58
CA GLU A 200 22.06 -19.28 -26.67
C GLU A 200 21.31 -20.59 -26.95
N LEU A 201 21.13 -20.95 -28.21
CA LEU A 201 20.52 -22.22 -28.57
C LEU A 201 21.34 -23.42 -28.09
N LYS A 202 22.67 -23.34 -28.15
CA LYS A 202 23.56 -24.40 -27.62
C LYS A 202 23.48 -24.49 -26.10
N ASN A 203 23.42 -23.34 -25.41
CA ASN A 203 23.46 -23.27 -23.95
C ASN A 203 22.13 -23.66 -23.30
N ARG A 204 20.98 -23.52 -23.98
CA ARG A 204 19.67 -23.94 -23.48
C ARG A 204 19.61 -25.37 -22.97
N PHE A 205 20.45 -26.25 -23.50
CA PHE A 205 20.54 -27.65 -23.07
C PHE A 205 21.54 -27.88 -21.92
N ALA A 206 22.33 -26.89 -21.58
CA ALA A 206 23.39 -27.00 -20.57
C ALA A 206 23.10 -26.24 -19.27
N GLU A 207 22.19 -25.28 -19.27
CA GLU A 207 21.90 -24.44 -18.11
C GLU A 207 20.98 -25.15 -17.13
N LYS A 208 21.52 -25.42 -15.93
CA LYS A 208 20.74 -25.68 -14.70
C LYS A 208 20.16 -24.36 -14.20
N ASP A 209 19.04 -24.44 -13.48
CA ASP A 209 18.29 -23.31 -12.88
C ASP A 209 19.20 -22.27 -12.21
N ILE A 210 19.60 -21.24 -12.95
CA ILE A 210 20.31 -20.08 -12.41
C ILE A 210 19.26 -19.07 -11.97
N ASN A 211 19.46 -18.48 -10.78
CA ASN A 211 18.59 -17.42 -10.24
C ASN A 211 18.50 -16.25 -11.22
N GLN A 212 17.29 -15.83 -11.55
CA GLN A 212 17.05 -14.75 -12.51
C GLN A 212 17.63 -13.40 -12.04
N GLU A 213 17.65 -13.15 -10.74
CA GLU A 213 18.26 -11.93 -10.16
C GLU A 213 19.78 -11.93 -10.37
N GLU A 214 20.45 -13.07 -10.21
CA GLU A 214 21.89 -13.21 -10.48
C GLU A 214 22.22 -12.96 -11.96
N LYS A 215 21.36 -13.42 -12.88
CA LYS A 215 21.51 -13.14 -14.31
C LYS A 215 21.38 -11.64 -14.61
N VAL A 216 20.46 -10.93 -13.95
CA VAL A 216 20.36 -9.46 -14.09
C VAL A 216 21.66 -8.79 -13.66
N VAL A 217 22.20 -9.16 -12.49
CA VAL A 217 23.48 -8.62 -12.00
C VAL A 217 24.61 -8.91 -12.98
N GLU A 218 24.68 -10.11 -13.55
CA GLU A 218 25.67 -10.48 -14.55
C GLU A 218 25.55 -9.61 -15.82
N HIS A 219 24.33 -9.40 -16.34
CA HIS A 219 24.12 -8.54 -17.50
C HIS A 219 24.53 -7.09 -17.24
N PHE A 220 24.18 -6.51 -16.10
CA PHE A 220 24.60 -5.16 -15.75
C PHE A 220 26.11 -5.06 -15.54
N THR A 221 26.74 -6.10 -14.98
CA THR A 221 28.20 -6.19 -14.89
C THR A 221 28.83 -6.20 -16.26
N ASN A 222 28.36 -7.04 -17.18
CA ASN A 222 28.86 -7.09 -18.56
C ASN A 222 28.71 -5.76 -19.29
N LEU A 223 27.57 -5.08 -19.13
CA LEU A 223 27.32 -3.76 -19.68
C LEU A 223 28.29 -2.69 -19.13
N THR A 224 28.55 -2.72 -17.82
CA THR A 224 29.41 -1.74 -17.13
C THR A 224 30.87 -1.85 -17.57
N TYR A 225 31.36 -3.08 -17.79
CA TYR A 225 32.77 -3.33 -18.12
C TYR A 225 33.00 -3.63 -19.59
N SER A 226 31.98 -3.48 -20.44
CA SER A 226 32.15 -3.66 -21.90
C SER A 226 32.99 -2.55 -22.50
N LYS A 227 33.57 -2.84 -23.66
CA LYS A 227 34.43 -1.91 -24.41
C LYS A 227 33.69 -1.38 -25.64
N ASN A 228 34.22 -0.34 -26.23
CA ASN A 228 33.74 0.29 -27.46
C ASN A 228 32.40 1.04 -27.34
N LEU A 229 32.02 1.67 -28.42
CA LEU A 229 30.75 2.39 -28.57
C LEU A 229 29.79 1.55 -29.40
N ILE A 230 28.50 1.83 -29.26
CA ILE A 230 27.47 1.32 -30.16
C ILE A 230 27.55 2.07 -31.48
N ASP A 231 27.39 1.39 -32.60
CA ASP A 231 27.40 1.99 -33.93
C ASP A 231 26.34 3.06 -34.08
N LYS A 232 26.74 4.22 -34.62
CA LYS A 232 25.88 5.43 -34.71
C LYS A 232 24.60 5.18 -35.48
N GLU A 233 24.59 4.31 -36.47
CA GLU A 233 23.42 3.99 -37.29
C GLU A 233 22.28 3.36 -36.50
N ASN A 234 22.59 2.58 -35.44
CA ASN A 234 21.64 1.87 -34.64
C ASN A 234 21.40 2.46 -33.24
N LEU A 235 22.10 3.57 -32.92
CA LEU A 235 22.14 4.13 -31.57
C LEU A 235 20.76 4.38 -30.96
N SER A 236 19.85 5.03 -31.71
CA SER A 236 18.50 5.37 -31.24
C SER A 236 17.65 4.13 -30.96
N ASP A 237 17.75 3.13 -31.83
CA ASP A 237 16.92 1.94 -31.74
C ASP A 237 17.44 0.97 -30.68
N VAL A 238 18.77 0.87 -30.54
CA VAL A 238 19.40 0.14 -29.44
C VAL A 238 19.04 0.79 -28.10
N LYS A 239 19.08 2.12 -27.99
CA LYS A 239 18.66 2.84 -26.78
C LYS A 239 17.22 2.51 -26.38
N LYS A 240 16.27 2.58 -27.31
CA LYS A 240 14.87 2.21 -27.08
C LYS A 240 14.73 0.74 -26.67
N ALA A 241 15.45 -0.17 -27.32
CA ALA A 241 15.40 -1.58 -27.02
C ALA A 241 15.98 -1.88 -25.63
N MET A 242 17.07 -1.24 -25.23
CA MET A 242 17.66 -1.37 -23.90
C MET A 242 16.74 -0.84 -22.80
N LEU A 243 16.09 0.31 -23.01
CA LEU A 243 15.13 0.87 -22.07
C LEU A 243 13.87 -0.03 -21.95
N LYS A 244 13.43 -0.63 -23.07
CA LYS A 244 12.36 -1.61 -23.08
C LYS A 244 12.76 -2.90 -22.34
N ALA A 245 14.00 -3.34 -22.51
CA ALA A 245 14.57 -4.48 -21.79
C ALA A 245 14.60 -4.23 -20.28
N LEU A 246 15.09 -3.04 -19.85
CA LEU A 246 15.09 -2.64 -18.46
C LEU A 246 13.68 -2.72 -17.83
N LYS A 247 12.67 -2.20 -18.52
CA LYS A 247 11.29 -2.24 -18.05
C LYS A 247 10.75 -3.67 -17.91
N LYS A 248 11.19 -4.59 -18.79
CA LYS A 248 10.80 -5.99 -18.74
C LYS A 248 11.38 -6.75 -17.54
N VAL A 249 12.55 -6.35 -17.08
CA VAL A 249 13.27 -6.97 -15.96
C VAL A 249 13.13 -6.18 -14.65
N GLU A 250 12.26 -5.15 -14.59
CA GLU A 250 12.13 -4.26 -13.42
C GLU A 250 11.84 -5.00 -12.11
N THR A 251 11.08 -6.10 -12.18
CA THR A 251 10.73 -6.92 -11.01
C THR A 251 11.88 -7.81 -10.53
N LEU A 252 12.92 -7.97 -11.34
CA LEU A 252 14.12 -8.77 -11.07
C LEU A 252 15.31 -7.90 -10.61
N LEU A 253 15.14 -6.58 -10.56
CA LEU A 253 16.19 -5.64 -10.14
C LEU A 253 16.38 -5.69 -8.62
N PRO A 254 17.62 -5.91 -8.13
CA PRO A 254 17.91 -5.99 -6.71
C PRO A 254 17.75 -4.66 -5.97
#